data_81d18b2ccffcdce3fc12aac015f6ac84
#
_entry.id   81d18b2ccffcdce3fc12aac015f6ac84
#
_cell.length_a   1.000
_cell.length_b   1.000
_cell.length_c   1.000
_cell.angle_alpha   90.00
_cell.angle_beta   90.00
_cell.angle_gamma   90.00
#
_symmetry.space_group_name_H-M   'P 1'
#
loop_
_entity.id
_entity.type
_entity.pdbx_description
1 polymer ?
#
loop_
_entity_poly.entity_id
_entity_poly.type
_entity_poly.pdbx_seq_one_letter_code
_entity_poly.pdbx_strand_id
1 'polypeptide(L)' 'MVRDEIEALVARERPGWRVADVVEVNDESGPTFEVAVERGDERRTLLVSADERIVGERR' A
#
# COMPACT_ATOMS: atom_id res chain seq x y z
N MET A 1 -9.16 -4.33 -6.92
CA MET A 1 -7.82 -3.73 -7.11
C MET A 1 -6.79 -4.82 -7.22
N VAL A 2 -5.94 -4.79 -8.21
CA VAL A 2 -4.89 -5.79 -8.39
C VAL A 2 -3.53 -5.20 -8.01
N ARG A 3 -2.54 -6.09 -7.83
CA ARG A 3 -1.22 -5.69 -7.38
C ARG A 3 -0.57 -4.64 -8.29
N ASP A 4 -0.74 -4.76 -9.61
CA ASP A 4 -0.14 -3.81 -10.54
C ASP A 4 -0.66 -2.39 -10.32
N GLU A 5 -1.93 -2.25 -10.00
CA GLU A 5 -2.51 -0.94 -9.70
C GLU A 5 -1.94 -0.37 -8.40
N ILE A 6 -1.72 -1.22 -7.40
CA ILE A 6 -1.13 -0.82 -6.14
C ILE A 6 0.32 -0.39 -6.35
N GLU A 7 1.09 -1.13 -7.16
CA GLU A 7 2.47 -0.77 -7.45
C GLU A 7 2.54 0.57 -8.19
N ALA A 8 1.63 0.82 -9.12
CA ALA A 8 1.57 2.10 -9.82
C ALA A 8 1.23 3.25 -8.86
N LEU A 9 0.30 3.01 -7.93
CA LEU A 9 -0.05 4.00 -6.93
C LEU A 9 1.15 4.35 -6.04
N VAL A 10 1.86 3.33 -5.57
CA VAL A 10 3.03 3.54 -4.72
C VAL A 10 4.13 4.30 -5.49
N ALA A 11 4.37 3.93 -6.74
CA ALA A 11 5.38 4.61 -7.55
C ALA A 11 5.05 6.09 -7.73
N ARG A 12 3.77 6.44 -7.84
CA ARG A 12 3.33 7.80 -8.01
C ARG A 12 3.36 8.60 -6.71
N GLU A 13 2.89 7.99 -5.61
CA GLU A 13 2.70 8.69 -4.34
C GLU A 13 3.91 8.60 -3.41
N ARG A 14 4.74 7.58 -3.59
CA ARG A 14 5.93 7.35 -2.77
C ARG A 14 7.10 6.98 -3.67
N PRO A 15 7.65 7.94 -4.45
CA PRO A 15 8.76 7.65 -5.34
C PRO A 15 9.96 7.10 -4.58
N GLY A 16 10.61 6.10 -5.15
CA GLY A 16 11.76 5.47 -4.54
C GLY A 16 11.43 4.29 -3.64
N TRP A 17 10.15 4.09 -3.30
CA TRP A 17 9.72 2.95 -2.49
C TRP A 17 9.26 1.82 -3.40
N ARG A 18 9.49 0.60 -2.94
CA ARG A 18 9.16 -0.62 -3.68
C ARG A 18 8.14 -1.42 -2.89
N VAL A 19 7.15 -1.97 -3.59
CA VAL A 19 6.15 -2.84 -2.95
C VAL A 19 6.80 -4.20 -2.67
N ALA A 20 6.79 -4.59 -1.39
CA ALA A 20 7.32 -5.88 -0.96
C ALA A 20 6.21 -6.90 -0.77
N ASP A 21 5.04 -6.47 -0.30
CA ASP A 21 3.93 -7.38 -0.05
C ASP A 21 2.62 -6.61 -0.04
N VAL A 22 1.53 -7.32 -0.34
CA VAL A 22 0.18 -6.75 -0.34
C VAL A 22 -0.75 -7.74 0.36
N VAL A 23 -1.45 -7.28 1.38
CA VAL A 23 -2.42 -8.10 2.11
C VAL A 23 -3.77 -7.39 2.09
N GLU A 24 -4.80 -8.09 1.65
CA GLU A 24 -6.16 -7.55 1.70
C GLU A 24 -6.76 -7.83 3.07
N VAL A 25 -7.33 -6.78 3.68
CA VAL A 25 -8.02 -6.88 4.96
C VAL A 25 -9.43 -6.37 4.78
N ASN A 26 -10.41 -7.17 5.17
CA ASN A 26 -11.81 -6.76 5.11
C ASN A 26 -12.27 -6.41 6.51
N ASP A 27 -12.85 -5.23 6.65
CA ASP A 27 -13.41 -4.77 7.91
C ASP A 27 -14.82 -4.19 7.68
N GLU A 28 -15.38 -3.54 8.71
CA GLU A 28 -16.73 -3.00 8.63
C GLU A 28 -16.88 -1.92 7.55
N SER A 29 -15.80 -1.22 7.24
CA SER A 29 -15.83 -0.16 6.22
C SER A 29 -15.50 -0.68 4.82
N GLY A 30 -15.25 -1.99 4.68
CA GLY A 30 -14.98 -2.62 3.41
C GLY A 30 -13.53 -3.06 3.27
N PRO A 31 -13.09 -3.40 2.05
CA PRO A 31 -11.73 -3.88 1.84
C PRO A 31 -10.70 -2.77 1.97
N THR A 32 -9.61 -3.09 2.66
CA THR A 32 -8.45 -2.22 2.81
C THR A 32 -7.22 -3.08 2.51
N PHE A 33 -6.21 -2.49 1.90
CA PHE A 33 -4.98 -3.20 1.57
C PHE A 33 -3.85 -2.71 2.46
N GLU A 34 -3.14 -3.64 3.08
CA GLU A 34 -1.91 -3.32 3.81
C GLU A 34 -0.77 -3.61 2.86
N VAL A 35 -0.09 -2.56 2.45
CA VAL A 35 0.96 -2.64 1.44
C VAL A 35 2.29 -2.38 2.12
N ALA A 36 3.12 -3.43 2.22
CA ALA A 36 4.46 -3.29 2.76
C ALA A 36 5.37 -2.73 1.68
N VAL A 37 6.03 -1.63 1.98
CA VAL A 37 6.94 -0.97 1.05
C VAL A 37 8.33 -0.86 1.66
N GLU A 38 9.35 -0.85 0.82
CA GLU A 38 10.74 -0.81 1.24
C GLU A 38 11.52 0.23 0.43
N ARG A 39 12.47 0.86 1.11
CA ARG A 39 13.43 1.75 0.48
C ARG A 39 14.74 1.60 1.23
N GLY A 40 15.73 0.94 0.61
CA GLY A 40 16.98 0.63 1.30
C GLY A 40 16.70 -0.21 2.54
N ASP A 41 17.09 0.28 3.71
CA ASP A 41 16.89 -0.41 4.98
C ASP A 41 15.57 -0.02 5.65
N GLU A 42 14.80 0.88 5.05
CA GLU A 42 13.55 1.34 5.63
C GLU A 42 12.39 0.49 5.17
N ARG A 43 11.43 0.28 6.07
CA ARG A 43 10.17 -0.40 5.76
C ARG A 43 9.01 0.40 6.32
N ARG A 44 7.92 0.41 5.59
CA ARG A 44 6.66 1.04 6.01
C ARG A 44 5.51 0.17 5.56
N THR A 45 4.38 0.28 6.23
CA THR A 45 3.14 -0.33 5.77
C THR A 45 2.18 0.80 5.43
N LEU A 46 1.73 0.84 4.19
CA LEU A 46 0.75 1.81 3.74
C LEU A 46 -0.63 1.17 3.79
N LEU A 47 -1.60 1.93 4.25
CA LEU A 47 -2.99 1.50 4.24
C LEU A 47 -3.66 2.12 3.04
N VAL A 48 -4.14 1.28 2.13
CA VAL A 48 -4.70 1.71 0.85
C VAL A 48 -6.16 1.29 0.79
N SER A 49 -7.04 2.25 0.52
CA SER A 49 -8.46 1.96 0.40
C SER A 49 -8.80 1.39 -0.97
N ALA A 50 -10.02 0.84 -1.10
CA ALA A 50 -10.45 0.23 -2.35
C ALA A 50 -10.54 1.22 -3.51
N ASP A 51 -10.61 2.51 -3.24
CA ASP A 51 -10.64 3.55 -4.27
C ASP A 51 -9.24 4.09 -4.59
N GLU A 52 -8.20 3.32 -4.28
CA GLU A 52 -6.80 3.59 -4.63
C GLU A 52 -6.25 4.85 -3.98
N ARG A 53 -6.58 5.02 -2.68
CA ARG A 53 -6.04 6.13 -1.90
C ARG A 53 -5.25 5.62 -0.72
N ILE A 54 -4.13 6.27 -0.45
CA ILE A 54 -3.36 5.98 0.75
C ILE A 54 -4.05 6.71 1.90
N VAL A 55 -4.61 5.94 2.83
CA VAL A 55 -5.39 6.51 3.94
C VAL A 55 -4.65 6.44 5.27
N GLY A 56 -3.50 5.81 5.31
CA GLY A 56 -2.68 5.74 6.52
C GLY A 56 -1.34 5.12 6.24
N GLU A 57 -0.46 5.19 7.23
CA GLU A 57 0.89 4.65 7.13
C GLU A 57 1.33 4.17 8.50
N ARG A 58 1.99 3.01 8.55
CA ARG A 58 2.57 2.45 9.77
C ARG A 58 4.02 2.07 9.50
N ARG A 59 4.79 2.09 10.56
CA ARG A 59 6.19 1.62 10.51
C ARG A 59 6.27 0.13 10.80
#